data_237237a73f3ce2c57548aac6c0d44a2b
#
_entry.id   237237a73f3ce2c57548aac6c0d44a2b
#
_cell.length_a   1.000
_cell.length_b   1.000
_cell.length_c   1.000
_cell.angle_alpha   90.00
_cell.angle_beta   90.00
_cell.angle_gamma   90.00
#
_symmetry.space_group_name_H-M   'P 1'
#
loop_
_entity.id
_entity.type
_entity.pdbx_description
1 polymer ?
#
loop_
_entity_poly.entity_id
_entity_poly.type
_entity_poly.pdbx_seq_one_letter_code
_entity_poly.pdbx_strand_id
1 'polypeptide(L)'
;MHIAWVFTLPIFRVIGSRTRTGNTAPTALRIKKLIETIHEKDMPVIMDCKANDIGATNKVIAEYYYSAGFDAIIANPFVGWIEGLKPIFEVAKKMQSGVILLVYMSHKGAKEGYGQFIYDKNNDEKIPQYISFARKALKWGADGVVVGATVPERIKDIHKILGDKIPIFAPGIGVQGGKAKAALNAGASYLIVGRSITLADNPKKTAKLLQETLKQLD
;
A
#
# COMPACT_ATOMS: atom_id res chain seq x y z
N MET A 1 -3.18 10.82 14.75
CA MET A 1 -2.30 10.27 13.68
C MET A 1 -2.16 8.76 13.86
N HIS A 2 -2.42 7.97 12.83
CA HIS A 2 -2.41 6.52 12.90
C HIS A 2 -1.24 5.92 12.12
N ILE A 3 -0.55 4.94 12.71
CA ILE A 3 0.44 4.12 12.01
C ILE A 3 -0.34 2.96 11.37
N ALA A 4 -0.32 2.89 10.04
CA ALA A 4 -0.89 1.74 9.34
C ALA A 4 0.11 0.57 9.35
N TRP A 5 -0.34 -0.60 9.75
CA TRP A 5 0.43 -1.84 9.65
C TRP A 5 0.20 -2.45 8.26
N VAL A 6 1.25 -2.47 7.46
CA VAL A 6 1.22 -3.04 6.11
C VAL A 6 2.09 -4.29 6.09
N PHE A 7 1.49 -5.41 5.72
CA PHE A 7 2.19 -6.68 5.61
C PHE A 7 2.65 -6.91 4.17
N THR A 8 3.96 -7.03 3.99
CA THR A 8 4.57 -7.47 2.74
C THR A 8 4.92 -8.94 2.88
N LEU A 9 4.14 -9.82 2.28
CA LEU A 9 4.48 -11.25 2.19
C LEU A 9 5.13 -11.51 0.82
N PRO A 10 6.26 -12.22 0.78
CA PRO A 10 6.81 -12.68 -0.49
C PRO A 10 5.85 -13.70 -1.12
N ILE A 11 5.17 -13.31 -2.18
CA ILE A 11 4.12 -14.06 -2.88
C ILE A 11 4.60 -15.45 -3.34
N PHE A 12 5.89 -15.60 -3.64
CA PHE A 12 6.47 -16.83 -4.19
C PHE A 12 6.54 -18.03 -3.24
N ARG A 13 6.29 -17.88 -1.94
CA ARG A 13 6.30 -19.01 -0.98
C ARG A 13 4.91 -19.62 -0.71
N VAL A 14 3.84 -19.03 -1.22
CA VAL A 14 2.46 -19.50 -0.98
C VAL A 14 1.99 -20.49 -2.04
N ILE A 15 2.55 -20.42 -3.25
CA ILE A 15 2.18 -21.34 -4.34
C ILE A 15 3.30 -22.39 -4.51
N GLY A 16 3.15 -23.54 -3.84
CA GLY A 16 3.79 -24.80 -4.27
C GLY A 16 5.16 -25.14 -3.73
N SER A 17 5.67 -24.63 -2.60
CA SER A 17 6.83 -25.26 -1.96
C SER A 17 6.40 -26.34 -0.98
N ARG A 18 6.48 -27.60 -1.40
CA ARG A 18 6.60 -28.72 -0.46
C ARG A 18 7.84 -28.50 0.40
N THR A 19 7.66 -27.98 1.62
CA THR A 19 8.75 -28.00 2.60
C THR A 19 8.98 -29.41 3.06
N ARG A 20 10.22 -29.87 2.96
CA ARG A 20 10.69 -31.21 3.32
C ARG A 20 10.64 -31.53 4.82
N THR A 21 9.97 -30.78 5.65
CA THR A 21 9.84 -31.01 7.10
C THR A 21 8.38 -31.09 7.50
N GLY A 22 7.98 -32.29 7.90
CA GLY A 22 6.60 -32.73 8.15
C GLY A 22 5.92 -32.14 9.39
N ASN A 23 5.91 -30.84 9.60
CA ASN A 23 5.10 -30.23 10.67
C ASN A 23 4.80 -28.74 10.39
N THR A 24 4.17 -28.44 9.27
CA THR A 24 3.71 -27.08 8.96
C THR A 24 2.20 -27.07 8.82
N ALA A 25 1.51 -26.50 9.81
CA ALA A 25 0.16 -25.96 9.55
C ALA A 25 0.24 -25.14 8.25
N PRO A 26 -0.73 -25.27 7.34
CA PRO A 26 -0.71 -24.56 6.07
C PRO A 26 -0.41 -23.08 6.31
N THR A 27 0.47 -22.48 5.53
CA THR A 27 0.85 -21.05 5.66
C THR A 27 -0.38 -20.14 5.70
N ALA A 28 -1.43 -20.48 4.96
CA ALA A 28 -2.72 -19.81 4.98
C ALA A 28 -3.37 -19.77 6.38
N LEU A 29 -3.33 -20.86 7.14
CA LEU A 29 -3.90 -20.91 8.50
C LEU A 29 -3.14 -20.02 9.47
N ARG A 30 -1.81 -19.94 9.34
CA ARG A 30 -0.96 -19.07 10.18
C ARG A 30 -1.23 -17.59 9.88
N ILE A 31 -1.40 -17.23 8.60
CA ILE A 31 -1.74 -15.87 8.17
C ILE A 31 -3.10 -15.48 8.74
N LYS A 32 -4.11 -16.35 8.61
CA LYS A 32 -5.44 -16.09 9.12
C LYS A 32 -5.42 -15.84 10.64
N LYS A 33 -4.74 -16.69 11.41
CA LYS A 33 -4.60 -16.52 12.87
C LYS A 33 -3.87 -15.22 13.23
N LEU A 34 -2.86 -14.81 12.45
CA LEU A 34 -2.18 -13.53 12.64
C LEU A 34 -3.12 -12.34 12.40
N ILE A 35 -3.91 -12.38 11.32
CA ILE A 35 -4.90 -11.35 11.00
C ILE A 35 -5.94 -11.25 12.11
N GLU A 36 -6.49 -12.39 12.57
CA GLU A 36 -7.44 -12.45 13.69
C GLU A 36 -6.86 -11.78 14.95
N THR A 37 -5.59 -12.10 15.31
CA THR A 37 -4.90 -11.48 16.46
C THR A 37 -4.73 -9.96 16.32
N ILE A 38 -4.58 -9.45 15.10
CA ILE A 38 -4.49 -8.01 14.83
C ILE A 38 -5.87 -7.36 14.92
N HIS A 39 -6.91 -8.01 14.38
CA HIS A 39 -8.30 -7.54 14.48
C HIS A 39 -8.80 -7.48 15.92
N GLU A 40 -8.34 -8.38 16.82
CA GLU A 40 -8.62 -8.30 18.27
C GLU A 40 -8.13 -6.98 18.92
N LYS A 41 -7.31 -6.20 18.21
CA LYS A 41 -6.80 -4.89 18.62
C LYS A 41 -7.41 -3.74 17.82
N ASP A 42 -8.53 -3.99 17.12
CA ASP A 42 -9.20 -3.01 16.25
C ASP A 42 -8.27 -2.40 15.20
N MET A 43 -7.31 -3.18 14.69
CA MET A 43 -6.34 -2.71 13.70
C MET A 43 -6.60 -3.37 12.34
N PRO A 44 -6.75 -2.57 11.26
CA PRO A 44 -6.90 -3.09 9.92
C PRO A 44 -5.59 -3.67 9.39
N VAL A 45 -5.71 -4.67 8.51
CA VAL A 45 -4.59 -5.39 7.90
C VAL A 45 -4.59 -5.19 6.39
N ILE A 46 -3.52 -4.62 5.84
CA ILE A 46 -3.38 -4.33 4.42
C ILE A 46 -2.39 -5.33 3.79
N MET A 47 -2.81 -6.00 2.70
CA MET A 47 -1.92 -6.84 1.91
C MET A 47 -1.18 -6.01 0.86
N ASP A 48 0.15 -5.94 0.99
CA ASP A 48 1.01 -5.31 -0.02
C ASP A 48 1.41 -6.32 -1.11
N CYS A 49 0.44 -6.74 -1.93
CA CYS A 49 0.67 -7.64 -3.06
C CYS A 49 1.01 -6.91 -4.37
N LYS A 50 0.72 -5.62 -4.46
CA LYS A 50 0.90 -4.79 -5.67
C LYS A 50 0.33 -5.47 -6.92
N ALA A 51 -0.92 -6.00 -6.80
CA ALA A 51 -1.59 -6.74 -7.87
C ALA A 51 -1.51 -5.97 -9.21
N ASN A 52 -1.00 -6.62 -10.24
CA ASN A 52 -0.71 -6.02 -11.54
C ASN A 52 -0.76 -7.08 -12.65
N ASP A 53 -1.92 -7.72 -12.81
CA ASP A 53 -2.14 -8.80 -13.75
C ASP A 53 -3.42 -8.56 -14.57
N ILE A 54 -3.78 -9.45 -15.47
CA ILE A 54 -5.06 -9.40 -16.20
C ILE A 54 -6.23 -9.63 -15.26
N GLY A 55 -7.42 -9.17 -15.67
CA GLY A 55 -8.60 -9.12 -14.82
C GLY A 55 -9.01 -10.44 -14.16
N ALA A 56 -8.90 -11.56 -14.87
CA ALA A 56 -9.22 -12.88 -14.33
C ALA A 56 -8.30 -13.26 -13.15
N THR A 57 -6.99 -13.05 -13.31
CA THR A 57 -5.99 -13.30 -12.25
C THR A 57 -6.17 -12.32 -11.10
N ASN A 58 -6.36 -11.04 -11.39
CA ASN A 58 -6.60 -10.01 -10.39
C ASN A 58 -7.85 -10.28 -9.54
N LYS A 59 -8.91 -10.81 -10.15
CA LYS A 59 -10.11 -11.26 -9.43
C LYS A 59 -9.78 -12.34 -8.41
N VAL A 60 -9.06 -13.38 -8.81
CA VAL A 60 -8.66 -14.48 -7.93
C VAL A 60 -7.74 -13.99 -6.80
N ILE A 61 -6.80 -13.07 -7.10
CA ILE A 61 -5.94 -12.43 -6.10
C ILE A 61 -6.78 -11.72 -5.04
N ALA A 62 -7.77 -10.92 -5.45
CA ALA A 62 -8.63 -10.19 -4.54
C ALA A 62 -9.50 -11.14 -3.68
N GLU A 63 -10.17 -12.11 -4.32
CA GLU A 63 -10.98 -13.11 -3.62
C GLU A 63 -10.16 -13.87 -2.58
N TYR A 64 -8.93 -14.26 -2.91
CA TYR A 64 -8.05 -14.99 -2.01
C TYR A 64 -7.65 -14.17 -0.77
N TYR A 65 -7.18 -12.95 -0.95
CA TYR A 65 -6.71 -12.13 0.17
C TYR A 65 -7.86 -11.62 1.05
N TYR A 66 -8.95 -11.18 0.46
CA TYR A 66 -10.10 -10.75 1.27
C TYR A 66 -10.74 -11.92 2.02
N SER A 67 -10.85 -13.12 1.42
CA SER A 67 -11.30 -14.32 2.14
C SER A 67 -10.35 -14.76 3.27
N ALA A 68 -9.07 -14.39 3.19
CA ALA A 68 -8.12 -14.62 4.27
C ALA A 68 -8.26 -13.61 5.43
N GLY A 69 -9.07 -12.55 5.26
CA GLY A 69 -9.37 -11.54 6.26
C GLY A 69 -8.61 -10.21 6.10
N PHE A 70 -7.92 -9.98 4.99
CA PHE A 70 -7.32 -8.66 4.75
C PHE A 70 -8.40 -7.61 4.48
N ASP A 71 -8.27 -6.44 5.11
CA ASP A 71 -9.19 -5.31 4.97
C ASP A 71 -8.96 -4.51 3.70
N ALA A 72 -7.74 -4.51 3.18
CA ALA A 72 -7.40 -3.88 1.92
C ALA A 72 -6.23 -4.59 1.21
N ILE A 73 -6.14 -4.40 -0.11
CA ILE A 73 -4.96 -4.81 -0.90
C ILE A 73 -4.37 -3.62 -1.65
N ILE A 74 -3.05 -3.68 -1.89
CA ILE A 74 -2.38 -2.70 -2.74
C ILE A 74 -2.35 -3.24 -4.18
N ALA A 75 -2.82 -2.43 -5.12
CA ALA A 75 -2.83 -2.73 -6.55
C ALA A 75 -2.03 -1.70 -7.37
N ASN A 76 -1.50 -2.11 -8.52
CA ASN A 76 -0.69 -1.26 -9.37
C ASN A 76 -1.48 -0.81 -10.61
N PRO A 77 -1.72 0.50 -10.80
CA PRO A 77 -2.57 1.01 -11.88
C PRO A 77 -1.96 0.95 -13.29
N PHE A 78 -0.73 0.45 -13.44
CA PHE A 78 -0.11 0.25 -14.77
C PHE A 78 -0.91 -0.69 -15.67
N VAL A 79 -1.54 -1.72 -15.11
CA VAL A 79 -2.32 -2.70 -15.89
C VAL A 79 -3.61 -2.11 -16.48
N GLY A 80 -4.04 -0.93 -16.03
CA GLY A 80 -5.26 -0.28 -16.53
C GLY A 80 -6.53 -0.75 -15.80
N TRP A 81 -7.69 -0.28 -16.30
CA TRP A 81 -9.01 -0.54 -15.69
C TRP A 81 -9.72 -1.74 -16.29
N ILE A 82 -10.04 -1.64 -17.62
CA ILE A 82 -10.79 -2.68 -18.34
C ILE A 82 -9.89 -3.91 -18.45
N GLU A 83 -10.42 -5.07 -18.05
CA GLU A 83 -9.68 -6.34 -18.01
C GLU A 83 -8.37 -6.29 -17.20
N GLY A 84 -8.22 -5.27 -16.34
CA GLY A 84 -7.11 -5.07 -15.43
C GLY A 84 -7.59 -5.01 -13.98
N LEU A 85 -7.69 -3.81 -13.39
CA LEU A 85 -8.02 -3.64 -11.98
C LEU A 85 -9.51 -3.64 -11.66
N LYS A 86 -10.42 -3.40 -12.63
CA LYS A 86 -11.87 -3.36 -12.38
C LYS A 86 -12.37 -4.55 -11.54
N PRO A 87 -11.99 -5.81 -11.81
CA PRO A 87 -12.43 -6.94 -11.01
C PRO A 87 -11.99 -6.89 -9.54
N ILE A 88 -10.85 -6.29 -9.22
CA ILE A 88 -10.41 -6.09 -7.83
C ILE A 88 -11.40 -5.20 -7.09
N PHE A 89 -11.78 -4.07 -7.69
CA PHE A 89 -12.74 -3.12 -7.09
C PHE A 89 -14.13 -3.74 -6.93
N GLU A 90 -14.57 -4.55 -7.89
CA GLU A 90 -15.84 -5.27 -7.82
C GLU A 90 -15.87 -6.29 -6.66
N VAL A 91 -14.78 -7.05 -6.49
CA VAL A 91 -14.62 -8.00 -5.37
C VAL A 91 -14.53 -7.24 -4.04
N ALA A 92 -13.72 -6.18 -3.97
CA ALA A 92 -13.56 -5.34 -2.79
C ALA A 92 -14.92 -4.79 -2.32
N LYS A 93 -15.71 -4.21 -3.24
CA LYS A 93 -17.04 -3.71 -2.94
C LYS A 93 -17.98 -4.81 -2.39
N LYS A 94 -17.97 -6.02 -3.00
CA LYS A 94 -18.77 -7.15 -2.55
C LYS A 94 -18.39 -7.62 -1.16
N MET A 95 -17.08 -7.57 -0.83
CA MET A 95 -16.54 -8.06 0.44
C MET A 95 -16.34 -6.94 1.48
N GLN A 96 -16.82 -5.71 1.20
CA GLN A 96 -16.67 -4.54 2.08
C GLN A 96 -15.21 -4.26 2.47
N SER A 97 -14.31 -4.44 1.52
CA SER A 97 -12.86 -4.27 1.68
C SER A 97 -12.34 -3.13 0.80
N GLY A 98 -11.12 -2.68 1.04
CA GLY A 98 -10.52 -1.53 0.36
C GLY A 98 -9.50 -1.87 -0.73
N VAL A 99 -9.34 -0.94 -1.67
CA VAL A 99 -8.28 -0.97 -2.70
C VAL A 99 -7.39 0.26 -2.59
N ILE A 100 -6.10 0.04 -2.38
CA ILE A 100 -5.09 1.09 -2.30
C ILE A 100 -4.26 1.05 -3.59
N LEU A 101 -4.13 2.18 -4.29
CA LEU A 101 -3.37 2.24 -5.53
C LEU A 101 -1.92 2.68 -5.29
N LEU A 102 -0.98 1.98 -5.93
CA LEU A 102 0.44 2.35 -5.93
C LEU A 102 0.69 3.48 -6.92
N VAL A 103 0.90 4.70 -6.44
CA VAL A 103 1.06 5.89 -7.27
C VAL A 103 2.52 6.27 -7.49
N TYR A 104 3.39 6.14 -6.47
CA TYR A 104 4.83 6.38 -6.62
C TYR A 104 5.65 5.57 -5.62
N MET A 105 6.67 4.86 -6.08
CA MET A 105 7.54 4.06 -5.21
C MET A 105 8.69 4.88 -4.59
N SER A 106 9.27 4.39 -3.49
CA SER A 106 10.32 5.08 -2.72
C SER A 106 11.75 4.84 -3.22
N HIS A 107 11.97 3.92 -4.16
CA HIS A 107 13.31 3.57 -4.66
C HIS A 107 13.77 4.50 -5.81
N LYS A 108 15.08 4.55 -6.06
CA LYS A 108 15.67 5.48 -7.03
C LYS A 108 15.17 5.28 -8.48
N GLY A 109 14.96 4.04 -8.89
CA GLY A 109 14.43 3.68 -10.22
C GLY A 109 12.96 4.03 -10.45
N ALA A 110 12.21 4.45 -9.41
CA ALA A 110 10.81 4.83 -9.56
C ALA A 110 10.58 5.95 -10.60
N LYS A 111 11.56 6.84 -10.78
CA LYS A 111 11.50 7.90 -11.81
C LYS A 111 11.43 7.38 -13.24
N GLU A 112 11.95 6.18 -13.51
CA GLU A 112 12.00 5.59 -14.85
C GLU A 112 10.64 5.06 -15.31
N GLY A 113 9.76 4.70 -14.36
CA GLY A 113 8.39 4.26 -14.63
C GLY A 113 7.37 5.29 -14.17
N TYR A 114 7.23 5.48 -12.87
CA TYR A 114 6.23 6.38 -12.29
C TYR A 114 6.50 7.86 -12.58
N GLY A 115 7.77 8.25 -12.77
CA GLY A 115 8.17 9.62 -13.07
C GLY A 115 8.24 9.97 -14.55
N GLN A 116 8.11 8.98 -15.45
CA GLN A 116 8.13 9.23 -16.90
C GLN A 116 6.97 10.12 -17.33
N PHE A 117 7.17 10.92 -18.37
CA PHE A 117 6.11 11.73 -18.96
C PHE A 117 5.28 10.92 -19.95
N ILE A 118 3.97 11.08 -19.85
CA ILE A 118 2.99 10.51 -20.77
C ILE A 118 2.13 11.64 -21.35
N TYR A 119 1.51 11.38 -22.49
CA TYR A 119 0.50 12.28 -23.07
C TYR A 119 -0.89 11.89 -22.59
N ASP A 120 -1.53 12.76 -21.83
CA ASP A 120 -2.92 12.60 -21.37
C ASP A 120 -3.88 13.10 -22.45
N LYS A 121 -4.43 12.18 -23.24
CA LYS A 121 -5.36 12.49 -24.33
C LYS A 121 -6.67 13.14 -23.86
N ASN A 122 -7.07 12.95 -22.60
CA ASN A 122 -8.33 13.52 -22.09
C ASN A 122 -8.20 15.03 -21.83
N ASN A 123 -7.00 15.49 -21.46
CA ASN A 123 -6.74 16.88 -21.11
C ASN A 123 -5.81 17.58 -22.11
N ASP A 124 -5.39 16.87 -23.17
CA ASP A 124 -4.47 17.36 -24.20
C ASP A 124 -3.15 17.93 -23.62
N GLU A 125 -2.57 17.22 -22.64
CA GLU A 125 -1.40 17.68 -21.91
C GLU A 125 -0.35 16.57 -21.68
N LYS A 126 0.92 16.97 -21.53
CA LYS A 126 2.02 16.10 -21.15
C LYS A 126 2.18 16.13 -19.63
N ILE A 127 1.95 15.00 -18.96
CA ILE A 127 2.01 14.88 -17.50
C ILE A 127 2.93 13.74 -17.06
N PRO A 128 3.48 13.77 -15.84
CA PRO A 128 4.14 12.60 -15.26
C PRO A 128 3.13 11.47 -15.01
N GLN A 129 3.58 10.23 -15.17
CA GLN A 129 2.76 9.03 -14.99
C GLN A 129 2.05 8.99 -13.62
N TYR A 130 2.75 9.40 -12.53
CA TYR A 130 2.15 9.41 -11.19
C TYR A 130 0.97 10.38 -11.05
N ILE A 131 0.94 11.48 -11.81
CA ILE A 131 -0.21 12.41 -11.87
C ILE A 131 -1.42 11.71 -12.50
N SER A 132 -1.20 10.97 -13.61
CA SER A 132 -2.24 10.14 -14.21
C SER A 132 -2.78 9.10 -13.23
N PHE A 133 -1.89 8.47 -12.44
CA PHE A 133 -2.30 7.49 -11.43
C PHE A 133 -3.09 8.11 -10.27
N ALA A 134 -2.73 9.31 -9.81
CA ALA A 134 -3.51 10.04 -8.82
C ALA A 134 -4.93 10.38 -9.35
N ARG A 135 -5.04 10.83 -10.60
CA ARG A 135 -6.34 11.06 -11.26
C ARG A 135 -7.16 9.78 -11.40
N LYS A 136 -6.50 8.65 -11.73
CA LYS A 136 -7.16 7.32 -11.77
C LYS A 136 -7.66 6.90 -10.39
N ALA A 137 -6.91 7.18 -9.31
CA ALA A 137 -7.35 6.88 -7.95
C ALA A 137 -8.68 7.55 -7.61
N LEU A 138 -8.84 8.83 -7.94
CA LEU A 138 -10.13 9.54 -7.81
C LEU A 138 -11.22 8.93 -8.69
N LYS A 139 -10.91 8.72 -9.97
CA LYS A 139 -11.89 8.22 -10.96
C LYS A 139 -12.41 6.82 -10.64
N TRP A 140 -11.54 5.95 -10.12
CA TRP A 140 -11.87 4.56 -9.82
C TRP A 140 -12.42 4.35 -8.41
N GLY A 141 -12.39 5.41 -7.57
CA GLY A 141 -12.86 5.32 -6.18
C GLY A 141 -11.93 4.49 -5.30
N ALA A 142 -10.61 4.73 -5.38
CA ALA A 142 -9.64 4.06 -4.51
C ALA A 142 -9.79 4.54 -3.06
N ASP A 143 -9.60 3.62 -2.10
CA ASP A 143 -9.68 3.89 -0.67
C ASP A 143 -8.37 4.51 -0.11
N GLY A 144 -7.32 4.53 -0.91
CA GLY A 144 -6.04 5.13 -0.56
C GLY A 144 -5.03 5.06 -1.70
N VAL A 145 -3.90 5.75 -1.52
CA VAL A 145 -2.76 5.66 -2.43
C VAL A 145 -1.45 5.49 -1.70
N VAL A 146 -0.50 4.77 -2.31
CA VAL A 146 0.87 4.64 -1.79
C VAL A 146 1.79 5.61 -2.54
N VAL A 147 2.50 6.47 -1.79
CA VAL A 147 3.50 7.40 -2.31
C VAL A 147 4.74 7.37 -1.44
N GLY A 148 5.91 7.12 -2.00
CA GLY A 148 7.16 7.02 -1.24
C GLY A 148 7.50 8.29 -0.44
N ALA A 149 7.76 8.14 0.86
CA ALA A 149 8.15 9.25 1.75
C ALA A 149 9.53 9.85 1.43
N THR A 150 10.31 9.20 0.58
CA THR A 150 11.63 9.68 0.13
C THR A 150 11.56 10.84 -0.86
N VAL A 151 10.36 11.15 -1.35
CA VAL A 151 10.07 12.15 -2.38
C VAL A 151 8.86 13.01 -1.97
N PRO A 152 8.99 13.84 -0.90
CA PRO A 152 7.87 14.61 -0.35
C PRO A 152 7.23 15.57 -1.36
N GLU A 153 7.99 16.05 -2.35
CA GLU A 153 7.46 16.86 -3.45
C GLU A 153 6.40 16.11 -4.27
N ARG A 154 6.53 14.78 -4.43
CA ARG A 154 5.52 13.95 -5.11
C ARG A 154 4.27 13.77 -4.26
N ILE A 155 4.45 13.62 -2.93
CA ILE A 155 3.33 13.61 -1.99
C ILE A 155 2.52 14.90 -2.12
N LYS A 156 3.20 16.06 -2.12
CA LYS A 156 2.57 17.37 -2.27
C LYS A 156 1.80 17.52 -3.59
N ASP A 157 2.39 17.10 -4.70
CA ASP A 157 1.73 17.15 -6.01
C ASP A 157 0.47 16.26 -6.04
N ILE A 158 0.57 15.06 -5.48
CA ILE A 158 -0.54 14.09 -5.43
C ILE A 158 -1.62 14.57 -4.46
N HIS A 159 -1.25 15.10 -3.30
CA HIS A 159 -2.21 15.65 -2.33
C HIS A 159 -3.01 16.83 -2.91
N LYS A 160 -2.41 17.68 -3.75
CA LYS A 160 -3.15 18.74 -4.45
C LYS A 160 -4.27 18.19 -5.35
N ILE A 161 -4.12 16.98 -5.88
CA ILE A 161 -5.12 16.33 -6.74
C ILE A 161 -6.17 15.62 -5.89
N LEU A 162 -5.74 14.88 -4.86
CA LEU A 162 -6.60 14.01 -4.07
C LEU A 162 -7.33 14.78 -2.94
N GLY A 163 -6.71 15.85 -2.42
CA GLY A 163 -7.15 16.51 -1.20
C GLY A 163 -7.23 15.53 -0.03
N ASP A 164 -8.14 15.78 0.88
CA ASP A 164 -8.41 14.91 2.03
C ASP A 164 -9.37 13.74 1.71
N LYS A 165 -9.80 13.62 0.44
CA LYS A 165 -10.75 12.58 0.00
C LYS A 165 -10.14 11.19 -0.04
N ILE A 166 -8.85 11.09 -0.39
CA ILE A 166 -8.14 9.82 -0.53
C ILE A 166 -6.84 9.90 0.28
N PRO A 167 -6.69 9.12 1.35
CA PRO A 167 -5.51 9.14 2.20
C PRO A 167 -4.25 8.66 1.48
N ILE A 168 -3.11 9.27 1.82
CA ILE A 168 -1.80 8.94 1.29
C ILE A 168 -1.02 8.11 2.32
N PHE A 169 -0.64 6.90 1.95
CA PHE A 169 0.22 6.00 2.71
C PHE A 169 1.67 6.16 2.24
N ALA A 170 2.56 6.58 3.14
CA ALA A 170 3.94 6.94 2.80
C ALA A 170 4.98 5.96 3.36
N PRO A 171 5.47 4.97 2.56
CA PRO A 171 6.55 4.07 2.94
C PRO A 171 7.93 4.72 2.80
N GLY A 172 8.92 4.14 3.50
CA GLY A 172 10.32 4.58 3.41
C GLY A 172 10.77 5.46 4.58
N ILE A 173 10.05 5.36 5.69
CA ILE A 173 10.37 6.04 6.94
C ILE A 173 11.37 5.20 7.76
N GLY A 174 12.46 5.86 8.21
CA GLY A 174 13.41 5.32 9.19
C GLY A 174 13.19 5.88 10.58
N VAL A 175 13.97 5.40 11.57
CA VAL A 175 13.87 5.79 12.98
C VAL A 175 14.17 7.28 13.22
N GLN A 176 14.88 7.94 12.33
CA GLN A 176 15.39 9.31 12.51
C GLN A 176 14.36 10.45 12.29
N GLY A 177 13.10 10.18 12.09
CA GLY A 177 12.00 11.16 12.10
C GLY A 177 11.95 12.22 10.99
N GLY A 178 13.10 12.67 10.46
CA GLY A 178 13.14 13.79 9.50
C GLY A 178 12.34 13.56 8.21
N LYS A 179 12.39 12.35 7.66
CA LYS A 179 11.57 11.99 6.48
C LYS A 179 10.09 11.87 6.83
N ALA A 180 9.76 11.49 8.06
CA ALA A 180 8.38 11.42 8.55
C ALA A 180 7.74 12.80 8.55
N LYS A 181 8.42 13.79 9.17
CA LYS A 181 7.94 15.18 9.21
C LYS A 181 7.75 15.77 7.80
N ALA A 182 8.73 15.55 6.91
CA ALA A 182 8.62 16.04 5.53
C ALA A 182 7.45 15.42 4.77
N ALA A 183 7.18 14.12 4.96
CA ALA A 183 6.06 13.44 4.33
C ALA A 183 4.71 13.93 4.87
N LEU A 184 4.57 14.09 6.19
CA LEU A 184 3.37 14.62 6.84
C LEU A 184 3.07 16.06 6.38
N ASN A 185 4.07 16.94 6.42
CA ASN A 185 3.92 18.32 5.96
C ASN A 185 3.57 18.43 4.46
N ALA A 186 3.89 17.39 3.68
CA ALA A 186 3.53 17.30 2.27
C ALA A 186 2.12 16.75 2.03
N GLY A 187 1.41 16.28 3.07
CA GLY A 187 0.04 15.76 2.98
C GLY A 187 -0.09 14.23 3.11
N ALA A 188 0.94 13.52 3.60
CA ALA A 188 0.78 12.09 3.91
C ALA A 188 -0.14 11.91 5.12
N SER A 189 -1.12 11.00 4.99
CA SER A 189 -2.08 10.68 6.06
C SER A 189 -1.56 9.57 6.98
N TYR A 190 -0.84 8.59 6.42
CA TYR A 190 -0.30 7.44 7.14
C TYR A 190 1.16 7.18 6.76
N LEU A 191 1.95 6.78 7.75
CA LEU A 191 3.34 6.40 7.55
C LEU A 191 3.51 4.87 7.61
N ILE A 192 4.23 4.29 6.63
CA ILE A 192 4.54 2.86 6.63
C ILE A 192 6.00 2.68 7.07
N VAL A 193 6.18 2.03 8.21
CA VAL A 193 7.50 1.74 8.79
C VAL A 193 7.72 0.22 8.79
N GLY A 194 8.70 -0.24 8.03
CA GLY A 194 9.03 -1.66 7.89
C GLY A 194 10.25 -2.07 8.71
N ARG A 195 11.38 -2.23 8.05
CA ARG A 195 12.63 -2.80 8.59
C ARG A 195 13.13 -2.14 9.88
N SER A 196 12.90 -0.86 10.06
CA SER A 196 13.27 -0.15 11.30
C SER A 196 12.59 -0.73 12.55
N ILE A 197 11.44 -1.38 12.40
CA ILE A 197 10.74 -2.08 13.48
C ILE A 197 11.08 -3.58 13.44
N THR A 198 10.91 -4.21 12.27
CA THR A 198 10.99 -5.69 12.16
C THR A 198 12.39 -6.27 12.35
N LEU A 199 13.43 -5.45 12.17
CA LEU A 199 14.84 -5.84 12.37
C LEU A 199 15.45 -5.21 13.65
N ALA A 200 14.66 -4.55 14.48
CA ALA A 200 15.14 -4.01 15.74
C ALA A 200 15.28 -5.11 16.80
N ASP A 201 16.27 -5.00 17.69
CA ASP A 201 16.44 -5.91 18.83
C ASP A 201 15.20 -5.97 19.73
N ASN A 202 14.50 -4.84 19.86
CA ASN A 202 13.23 -4.76 20.57
C ASN A 202 12.18 -4.03 19.70
N PRO A 203 11.44 -4.76 18.83
CA PRO A 203 10.46 -4.17 17.92
C PRO A 203 9.35 -3.38 18.64
N LYS A 204 8.89 -3.86 19.80
CA LYS A 204 7.85 -3.20 20.60
C LYS A 204 8.31 -1.83 21.11
N LYS A 205 9.52 -1.76 21.68
CA LYS A 205 10.11 -0.50 22.17
C LYS A 205 10.32 0.49 21.02
N THR A 206 10.83 0.01 19.90
CA THR A 206 11.07 0.83 18.71
C THR A 206 9.77 1.37 18.13
N ALA A 207 8.73 0.56 18.02
CA ALA A 207 7.41 1.01 17.56
C ALA A 207 6.82 2.09 18.48
N LYS A 208 6.92 1.90 19.82
CA LYS A 208 6.46 2.88 20.79
C LYS A 208 7.21 4.20 20.70
N LEU A 209 8.54 4.16 20.59
CA LEU A 209 9.38 5.34 20.41
C LEU A 209 9.03 6.12 19.15
N LEU A 210 8.85 5.41 18.03
CA LEU A 210 8.40 6.00 16.77
C LEU A 210 7.04 6.70 16.92
N GLN A 211 6.09 6.06 17.58
CA GLN A 211 4.78 6.64 17.83
C GLN A 211 4.85 7.90 18.69
N GLU A 212 5.67 7.91 19.74
CA GLU A 212 5.90 9.07 20.60
C GLU A 212 6.56 10.22 19.82
N THR A 213 7.60 9.91 19.03
CA THR A 213 8.27 10.89 18.18
C THR A 213 7.31 11.54 17.17
N LEU A 214 6.42 10.75 16.58
CA LEU A 214 5.45 11.25 15.61
C LEU A 214 4.36 12.13 16.25
N LYS A 215 3.94 11.83 17.48
CA LYS A 215 2.99 12.68 18.25
C LYS A 215 3.57 14.05 18.59
N GLN A 216 4.88 14.20 18.66
CA GLN A 216 5.55 15.48 18.89
C GLN A 216 5.68 16.34 17.62
N LEU A 217 5.31 15.80 16.46
CA LEU A 217 5.35 16.50 15.17
C LEU A 217 4.00 17.13 14.79
N ASP A 218 2.95 16.81 15.52
CA ASP A 218 1.63 17.44 15.48
C ASP A 218 1.66 18.74 16.31
#